data_af3803ea368ed4d20e30af9a79d7886e
#
_entry.id   af3803ea368ed4d20e30af9a79d7886e
#
_cell.length_a   1.000
_cell.length_b   1.000
_cell.length_c   1.000
_cell.angle_alpha   90.00
_cell.angle_beta   90.00
_cell.angle_gamma   90.00
#
_symmetry.space_group_name_H-M   'P 1'
#
loop_
_entity.id
_entity.type
_entity.pdbx_description
1 polymer ?
#
loop_
_entity_poly.entity_id
_entity_poly.type
_entity_poly.pdbx_seq_one_letter_code
_entity_poly.pdbx_strand_id
1 'polypeptide(L)'
;MAHVNARLTQYARLLAARRVEQGHKPGEVAKQLGVSRQTVYKWARRYRAEGPAGLIDRSSRPHRSPNRTPLPVELAIVQARLEDHAGPVVLAGLLGLPASTIGAVLRRWQLPRLNQVDRLTGELLRQRATDVRYERRRPGELLHVDVKKLGKVPDGGGWRVHGRGVDPGRRTLGWDYVHVAVDDRTRIAYAEALSDEKGPTCAGFLHRAAQWFHDMHGVTIERVLTDNAKTYRLNREWIAVCSALEIQRRFTKPRCPWTNGKAERFNRTLQNEWAYAKAWLSNRERTAALTAFLDRYNTRRGHSALGGRPPISRLAA
;
A
#
# COMPACT_ATOMS: atom_id res chain seq x y z
N MET A 1 11.76 -4.23 27.07
CA MET A 1 10.30 -4.46 27.22
C MET A 1 10.05 -5.96 27.13
N ALA A 2 9.14 -6.50 27.92
CA ALA A 2 8.78 -7.92 27.79
C ALA A 2 8.03 -8.14 26.46
N HIS A 3 8.23 -9.31 25.83
CA HIS A 3 7.52 -9.68 24.61
C HIS A 3 5.99 -9.62 24.85
N VAL A 4 5.22 -9.11 23.87
CA VAL A 4 3.76 -8.92 23.98
C VAL A 4 3.02 -10.20 24.43
N ASN A 5 3.52 -11.38 24.04
CA ASN A 5 2.97 -12.69 24.38
C ASN A 5 3.65 -13.36 25.60
N ALA A 6 4.46 -12.63 26.36
CA ALA A 6 5.09 -13.20 27.56
C ALA A 6 4.04 -13.38 28.66
N ARG A 7 3.85 -14.61 29.13
CA ARG A 7 2.92 -14.94 30.24
C ARG A 7 3.28 -14.25 31.56
N LEU A 8 4.58 -13.94 31.76
CA LEU A 8 5.04 -13.19 32.92
C LEU A 8 5.67 -11.87 32.51
N THR A 9 5.18 -10.78 33.06
CA THR A 9 5.84 -9.48 33.01
C THR A 9 7.16 -9.52 33.79
N GLN A 10 8.03 -8.54 33.60
CA GLN A 10 9.26 -8.44 34.36
C GLN A 10 9.01 -8.35 35.87
N TYR A 11 7.94 -7.64 36.28
CA TYR A 11 7.50 -7.58 37.68
C TYR A 11 7.05 -8.94 38.20
N ALA A 12 6.27 -9.70 37.45
CA ALA A 12 5.83 -11.03 37.85
C ALA A 12 7.00 -12.03 37.94
N ARG A 13 8.04 -11.89 37.12
CA ARG A 13 9.30 -12.66 37.22
C ARG A 13 10.05 -12.32 38.51
N LEU A 14 10.12 -11.04 38.88
CA LEU A 14 10.72 -10.59 40.12
C LEU A 14 9.95 -11.14 41.32
N LEU A 15 8.63 -11.05 41.30
CA LEU A 15 7.78 -11.62 42.35
C LEU A 15 7.99 -13.11 42.54
N ALA A 16 8.04 -13.86 41.41
CA ALA A 16 8.34 -15.30 41.45
C ALA A 16 9.71 -15.60 42.09
N ALA A 17 10.74 -14.87 41.69
CA ALA A 17 12.08 -15.07 42.20
C ALA A 17 12.19 -14.74 43.72
N ARG A 18 11.64 -13.61 44.14
CA ARG A 18 11.63 -13.21 45.57
C ARG A 18 10.86 -14.16 46.46
N ARG A 19 9.70 -14.68 46.04
CA ARG A 19 8.95 -15.68 46.80
C ARG A 19 9.77 -16.97 47.02
N VAL A 20 10.48 -17.42 46.00
CA VAL A 20 11.39 -18.56 46.13
C VAL A 20 12.54 -18.29 47.13
N GLU A 21 13.10 -17.08 47.12
CA GLU A 21 14.13 -16.67 48.11
C GLU A 21 13.60 -16.57 49.52
N GLN A 22 12.33 -16.20 49.68
CA GLN A 22 11.60 -16.19 50.94
C GLN A 22 11.20 -17.58 51.45
N GLY A 23 11.58 -18.66 50.70
CA GLY A 23 11.36 -20.04 51.15
C GLY A 23 10.05 -20.67 50.62
N HIS A 24 9.26 -19.97 49.80
CA HIS A 24 8.07 -20.56 49.22
C HIS A 24 8.43 -21.69 48.22
N LYS A 25 7.68 -22.77 48.22
CA LYS A 25 7.91 -23.88 47.31
C LYS A 25 7.66 -23.45 45.87
N PRO A 26 8.60 -23.67 44.93
CA PRO A 26 8.46 -23.24 43.53
C PRO A 26 7.23 -23.78 42.83
N GLY A 27 6.69 -24.97 43.25
CA GLY A 27 5.47 -25.52 42.75
C GLY A 27 4.22 -24.71 43.10
N GLU A 28 4.15 -24.15 44.32
CA GLU A 28 3.06 -23.32 44.79
C GLU A 28 3.08 -21.95 44.08
N VAL A 29 4.28 -21.35 43.97
CA VAL A 29 4.48 -20.11 43.24
C VAL A 29 4.07 -20.27 41.75
N ALA A 30 4.41 -21.40 41.14
CA ALA A 30 4.03 -21.72 39.77
C ALA A 30 2.51 -21.82 39.58
N LYS A 31 1.80 -22.47 40.49
CA LYS A 31 0.33 -22.55 40.47
C LYS A 31 -0.30 -21.17 40.58
N GLN A 32 0.17 -20.33 41.51
CA GLN A 32 -0.35 -18.98 41.69
C GLN A 32 -0.15 -18.05 40.50
N LEU A 33 0.96 -18.21 39.75
CA LEU A 33 1.29 -17.40 38.60
C LEU A 33 0.83 -18.02 37.26
N GLY A 34 0.20 -19.18 37.27
CA GLY A 34 -0.27 -19.87 36.07
C GLY A 34 0.85 -20.29 35.11
N VAL A 35 2.04 -20.66 35.63
CA VAL A 35 3.20 -21.06 34.83
C VAL A 35 3.74 -22.42 35.28
N SER A 36 4.67 -22.99 34.52
CA SER A 36 5.33 -24.23 34.91
C SER A 36 6.33 -24.00 36.04
N ARG A 37 6.53 -25.03 36.89
CA ARG A 37 7.55 -25.04 37.94
C ARG A 37 8.96 -24.73 37.38
N GLN A 38 9.27 -25.23 36.21
CA GLN A 38 10.53 -24.96 35.52
C GLN A 38 10.70 -23.46 35.18
N THR A 39 9.64 -22.78 34.82
CA THR A 39 9.64 -21.33 34.58
C THR A 39 10.03 -20.56 35.84
N VAL A 40 9.49 -20.93 37.00
CA VAL A 40 9.83 -20.32 38.29
C VAL A 40 11.32 -20.59 38.64
N TYR A 41 11.80 -21.82 38.53
CA TYR A 41 13.20 -22.13 38.73
C TYR A 41 14.13 -21.34 37.79
N LYS A 42 13.77 -21.23 36.53
CA LYS A 42 14.52 -20.43 35.53
C LYS A 42 14.72 -18.99 36.03
N TRP A 43 13.63 -18.35 36.43
CA TRP A 43 13.69 -16.94 36.83
C TRP A 43 14.35 -16.75 38.17
N ALA A 44 14.16 -17.62 39.16
CA ALA A 44 14.86 -17.60 40.44
C ALA A 44 16.36 -17.79 40.25
N ARG A 45 16.81 -18.73 39.42
CA ARG A 45 18.24 -18.97 39.12
C ARG A 45 18.86 -17.74 38.45
N ARG A 46 18.18 -17.11 37.47
CA ARG A 46 18.68 -15.92 36.80
C ARG A 46 18.74 -14.72 37.72
N TYR A 47 17.78 -14.56 38.60
CA TYR A 47 17.75 -13.48 39.59
C TYR A 47 18.90 -13.62 40.59
N ARG A 48 19.20 -14.83 41.08
CA ARG A 48 20.34 -15.09 41.96
C ARG A 48 21.67 -14.79 41.28
N ALA A 49 21.82 -15.14 40.02
CA ALA A 49 23.07 -14.96 39.29
C ALA A 49 23.34 -13.52 38.86
N GLU A 50 22.30 -12.78 38.49
CA GLU A 50 22.43 -11.52 37.75
C GLU A 50 21.55 -10.38 38.33
N GLY A 51 20.87 -10.63 39.45
CA GLY A 51 19.93 -9.67 40.05
C GLY A 51 18.77 -9.31 39.10
N PRO A 52 18.23 -8.09 39.20
CA PRO A 52 17.12 -7.64 38.35
C PRO A 52 17.41 -7.69 36.86
N ALA A 53 18.67 -7.55 36.46
CA ALA A 53 19.07 -7.63 35.04
C ALA A 53 18.83 -9.01 34.44
N GLY A 54 18.91 -10.07 35.23
CA GLY A 54 18.59 -11.44 34.80
C GLY A 54 17.15 -11.69 34.44
N LEU A 55 16.24 -10.79 34.81
CA LEU A 55 14.81 -10.91 34.53
C LEU A 55 14.38 -10.31 33.20
N ILE A 56 15.30 -9.67 32.49
CA ILE A 56 15.08 -9.13 31.15
C ILE A 56 15.08 -10.26 30.11
N ASP A 57 14.27 -10.12 29.07
CA ASP A 57 14.26 -11.08 27.96
C ASP A 57 15.61 -11.04 27.23
N ARG A 58 16.20 -12.21 27.06
CA ARG A 58 17.41 -12.36 26.24
C ARG A 58 17.03 -12.67 24.81
N SER A 59 17.92 -12.33 23.88
CA SER A 59 17.80 -12.73 22.51
C SER A 59 17.69 -14.26 22.41
N SER A 60 16.70 -14.74 21.66
CA SER A 60 16.56 -16.15 21.32
C SER A 60 17.45 -16.55 20.12
N ARG A 61 18.27 -15.64 19.63
CA ARG A 61 19.14 -15.87 18.49
C ARG A 61 20.22 -16.91 18.87
N PRO A 62 20.43 -17.93 18.03
CA PRO A 62 21.48 -18.90 18.25
C PRO A 62 22.85 -18.21 18.32
N HIS A 63 23.71 -18.62 19.27
CA HIS A 63 25.09 -18.12 19.39
C HIS A 63 25.95 -18.57 18.21
N ARG A 64 25.65 -19.70 17.59
CA ARG A 64 26.27 -20.21 16.37
C ARG A 64 25.25 -20.36 15.27
N SER A 65 25.64 -19.95 14.09
CA SER A 65 24.83 -20.11 12.84
C SER A 65 25.72 -20.80 11.80
N PRO A 66 25.78 -22.14 11.78
CA PRO A 66 26.70 -22.90 10.91
C PRO A 66 26.52 -22.57 9.42
N ASN A 67 25.29 -22.27 9.03
CA ASN A 67 24.92 -21.93 7.64
C ASN A 67 25.06 -20.43 7.31
N ARG A 68 25.71 -19.65 8.19
CA ARG A 68 25.97 -18.26 7.88
C ARG A 68 27.03 -18.14 6.79
N THR A 69 26.78 -17.31 5.80
CA THR A 69 27.78 -16.98 4.76
C THR A 69 29.10 -16.55 5.43
N PRO A 70 30.24 -17.16 5.07
CA PRO A 70 31.54 -16.77 5.63
C PRO A 70 31.87 -15.30 5.37
N LEU A 71 32.56 -14.65 6.29
CA LEU A 71 32.87 -13.23 6.18
C LEU A 71 33.63 -12.86 4.88
N PRO A 72 34.59 -13.61 4.38
CA PRO A 72 35.26 -13.30 3.10
C PRO A 72 34.26 -13.26 1.92
N VAL A 73 33.29 -14.16 1.94
CA VAL A 73 32.24 -14.20 0.90
C VAL A 73 31.29 -13.02 1.06
N GLU A 74 30.91 -12.65 2.28
CA GLU A 74 30.11 -11.46 2.55
C GLU A 74 30.82 -10.19 2.02
N LEU A 75 32.12 -10.06 2.26
CA LEU A 75 32.93 -8.92 1.80
C LEU A 75 33.02 -8.89 0.27
N ALA A 76 33.22 -10.02 -0.39
CA ALA A 76 33.22 -10.10 -1.85
C ALA A 76 31.88 -9.66 -2.47
N ILE A 77 30.75 -10.05 -1.83
CA ILE A 77 29.43 -9.60 -2.26
C ILE A 77 29.27 -8.08 -2.07
N VAL A 78 29.73 -7.52 -0.96
CA VAL A 78 29.65 -6.08 -0.68
C VAL A 78 30.51 -5.32 -1.69
N GLN A 79 31.73 -5.77 -1.93
CA GLN A 79 32.65 -5.16 -2.88
C GLN A 79 32.06 -5.16 -4.29
N ALA A 80 31.63 -6.32 -4.81
CA ALA A 80 30.99 -6.41 -6.12
C ALA A 80 29.72 -5.53 -6.21
N ARG A 81 28.94 -5.40 -5.12
CA ARG A 81 27.79 -4.48 -5.07
C ARG A 81 28.19 -3.03 -5.23
N LEU A 82 29.29 -2.58 -4.65
CA LEU A 82 29.78 -1.21 -4.71
C LEU A 82 30.44 -0.89 -6.05
N GLU A 83 31.15 -1.85 -6.63
CA GLU A 83 31.83 -1.69 -7.92
C GLU A 83 30.88 -1.76 -9.11
N ASP A 84 30.06 -2.81 -9.17
CA ASP A 84 29.20 -3.06 -10.33
C ASP A 84 27.84 -2.34 -10.26
N HIS A 85 27.49 -1.76 -9.13
CA HIS A 85 26.16 -1.17 -8.88
C HIS A 85 25.02 -2.10 -9.31
N ALA A 86 25.17 -3.39 -9.08
CA ALA A 86 24.29 -4.44 -9.56
C ALA A 86 23.36 -5.01 -8.48
N GLY A 87 22.17 -5.48 -8.89
CA GLY A 87 21.20 -6.12 -8.01
C GLY A 87 21.54 -7.58 -7.69
N PRO A 88 20.88 -8.21 -6.68
CA PRO A 88 21.21 -9.58 -6.26
C PRO A 88 21.19 -10.62 -7.39
N VAL A 89 20.30 -10.47 -8.38
CA VAL A 89 20.20 -11.42 -9.52
C VAL A 89 21.41 -11.33 -10.44
N VAL A 90 21.88 -10.11 -10.73
CA VAL A 90 23.07 -9.91 -11.57
C VAL A 90 24.32 -10.38 -10.85
N LEU A 91 24.47 -10.00 -9.57
CA LEU A 91 25.58 -10.45 -8.72
C LEU A 91 25.61 -11.98 -8.54
N ALA A 92 24.45 -12.64 -8.58
CA ALA A 92 24.37 -14.10 -8.54
C ALA A 92 25.09 -14.75 -9.73
N GLY A 93 24.90 -14.19 -10.93
CA GLY A 93 25.60 -14.64 -12.12
C GLY A 93 27.11 -14.37 -12.09
N LEU A 94 27.53 -13.24 -11.52
CA LEU A 94 28.95 -12.86 -11.42
C LEU A 94 29.70 -13.68 -10.36
N LEU A 95 29.08 -13.93 -9.22
CA LEU A 95 29.75 -14.56 -8.07
C LEU A 95 29.45 -16.06 -7.94
N GLY A 96 28.59 -16.63 -8.78
CA GLY A 96 28.19 -18.04 -8.69
C GLY A 96 27.42 -18.39 -7.39
N LEU A 97 26.76 -17.40 -6.78
CA LEU A 97 26.04 -17.56 -5.51
C LEU A 97 24.53 -17.37 -5.71
N PRO A 98 23.67 -18.03 -4.90
CA PRO A 98 22.23 -17.81 -4.97
C PRO A 98 21.85 -16.35 -4.70
N ALA A 99 20.96 -15.77 -5.50
CA ALA A 99 20.49 -14.40 -5.35
C ALA A 99 19.86 -14.13 -3.98
N SER A 100 19.22 -15.15 -3.38
CA SER A 100 18.68 -15.09 -2.02
C SER A 100 19.75 -14.90 -0.95
N THR A 101 20.88 -15.58 -1.09
CA THR A 101 22.04 -15.44 -0.21
C THR A 101 22.64 -14.05 -0.32
N ILE A 102 22.87 -13.57 -1.54
CA ILE A 102 23.35 -12.22 -1.82
C ILE A 102 22.39 -11.18 -1.22
N GLY A 103 21.09 -11.31 -1.47
CA GLY A 103 20.09 -10.42 -0.90
C GLY A 103 20.05 -10.42 0.64
N ALA A 104 20.31 -11.57 1.27
CA ALA A 104 20.41 -11.68 2.72
C ALA A 104 21.66 -10.97 3.28
N VAL A 105 22.79 -11.10 2.59
CA VAL A 105 24.05 -10.41 2.95
C VAL A 105 23.89 -8.91 2.80
N LEU A 106 23.40 -8.40 1.67
CA LEU A 106 23.21 -6.97 1.45
C LEU A 106 22.27 -6.34 2.50
N ARG A 107 21.21 -7.03 2.92
CA ARG A 107 20.37 -6.59 4.03
C ARG A 107 21.07 -6.58 5.39
N ARG A 108 21.88 -7.59 5.65
CA ARG A 108 22.66 -7.70 6.90
C ARG A 108 23.65 -6.55 7.05
N TRP A 109 24.27 -6.17 5.94
CA TRP A 109 25.21 -5.05 5.86
C TRP A 109 24.49 -3.70 5.70
N GLN A 110 23.15 -3.70 5.73
CA GLN A 110 22.32 -2.50 5.62
C GLN A 110 22.59 -1.68 4.35
N LEU A 111 23.05 -2.33 3.28
CA LEU A 111 23.28 -1.64 2.02
C LEU A 111 21.94 -1.22 1.39
N PRO A 112 21.83 0.04 0.97
CA PRO A 112 20.60 0.55 0.39
C PRO A 112 20.26 -0.14 -0.93
N ARG A 113 18.99 -0.13 -1.30
CA ARG A 113 18.54 -0.64 -2.60
C ARG A 113 19.06 0.28 -3.70
N LEU A 114 19.27 -0.24 -4.93
CA LEU A 114 19.76 0.55 -6.06
C LEU A 114 18.86 1.75 -6.43
N ASN A 115 17.57 1.64 -6.19
CA ASN A 115 16.64 2.75 -6.39
C ASN A 115 16.66 3.81 -5.28
N GLN A 116 17.47 3.61 -4.25
CA GLN A 116 17.67 4.54 -3.14
C GLN A 116 19.03 5.24 -3.21
N VAL A 117 19.83 4.94 -4.21
CA VAL A 117 21.19 5.46 -4.36
C VAL A 117 21.33 6.05 -5.76
N ASP A 118 21.96 7.18 -5.88
CA ASP A 118 22.45 7.69 -7.15
C ASP A 118 23.54 6.76 -7.69
N ARG A 119 23.40 6.34 -8.94
CA ARG A 119 24.31 5.34 -9.52
C ARG A 119 25.69 5.87 -9.83
N LEU A 120 25.85 7.18 -9.99
CA LEU A 120 27.11 7.80 -10.31
C LEU A 120 27.86 8.24 -9.06
N THR A 121 27.15 8.84 -8.11
CA THR A 121 27.79 9.42 -6.91
C THR A 121 27.77 8.48 -5.71
N GLY A 122 26.93 7.42 -5.71
CA GLY A 122 26.74 6.56 -4.55
C GLY A 122 25.96 7.22 -3.40
N GLU A 123 25.53 8.46 -3.56
CA GLU A 123 24.79 9.19 -2.53
C GLU A 123 23.37 8.63 -2.37
N LEU A 124 22.90 8.62 -1.14
CA LEU A 124 21.51 8.27 -0.87
C LEU A 124 20.61 9.31 -1.51
N LEU A 125 19.82 8.86 -2.47
CA LEU A 125 18.72 9.68 -2.99
C LEU A 125 17.83 10.02 -1.80
N ARG A 126 17.68 11.31 -1.52
CA ARG A 126 16.72 11.77 -0.53
C ARG A 126 15.37 11.13 -0.90
N GLN A 127 14.99 10.10 -0.20
CA GLN A 127 13.59 9.69 -0.21
C GLN A 127 12.85 10.94 0.23
N ARG A 128 12.12 11.55 -0.71
CA ARG A 128 11.20 12.61 -0.33
C ARG A 128 10.36 12.00 0.76
N ALA A 129 10.48 12.57 1.96
CA ALA A 129 9.69 12.14 3.09
C ALA A 129 8.23 12.16 2.61
N THR A 130 7.70 10.97 2.33
CA THR A 130 6.30 10.77 1.95
C THR A 130 5.37 10.97 3.14
N ASP A 131 5.94 11.43 4.25
CA ASP A 131 5.25 11.67 5.51
C ASP A 131 4.39 12.94 5.48
N VAL A 132 4.67 13.88 4.57
CA VAL A 132 3.75 14.99 4.31
C VAL A 132 2.62 14.47 3.41
N ARG A 133 1.68 13.79 4.02
CA ARG A 133 0.41 13.46 3.36
C ARG A 133 -0.33 14.78 3.12
N TYR A 134 -0.29 15.22 1.88
CA TYR A 134 -1.17 16.27 1.42
C TYR A 134 -2.61 15.75 1.46
N GLU A 135 -3.40 16.30 2.35
CA GLU A 135 -4.81 15.99 2.52
C GLU A 135 -5.59 17.27 2.83
N ARG A 136 -6.69 17.49 2.13
CA ARG A 136 -7.57 18.62 2.37
C ARG A 136 -8.33 18.46 3.68
N ARG A 137 -8.79 19.56 4.23
CA ARG A 137 -9.45 19.56 5.54
C ARG A 137 -10.92 19.17 5.47
N ARG A 138 -11.61 19.56 4.40
CA ARG A 138 -13.06 19.33 4.23
C ARG A 138 -13.34 18.52 2.97
N PRO A 139 -14.45 17.72 2.95
CA PRO A 139 -14.97 17.14 1.72
C PRO A 139 -15.26 18.21 0.68
N GLY A 140 -15.01 17.92 -0.59
CA GLY A 140 -15.28 18.82 -1.72
C GLY A 140 -14.20 19.88 -1.99
N GLU A 141 -13.27 20.14 -1.06
CA GLU A 141 -12.21 21.12 -1.31
C GLU A 141 -11.34 20.79 -2.52
N LEU A 142 -11.20 19.51 -2.86
CA LEU A 142 -10.44 19.06 -4.02
C LEU A 142 -10.93 17.71 -4.52
N LEU A 143 -11.37 17.68 -5.76
CA LEU A 143 -11.72 16.46 -6.49
C LEU A 143 -10.59 16.08 -7.44
N HIS A 144 -10.04 14.89 -7.31
CA HIS A 144 -9.05 14.32 -8.21
C HIS A 144 -9.75 13.65 -9.38
N VAL A 145 -9.49 14.08 -10.60
CA VAL A 145 -10.09 13.51 -11.81
C VAL A 145 -9.00 12.90 -12.70
N ASP A 146 -9.29 11.74 -13.25
CA ASP A 146 -8.41 11.00 -14.16
C ASP A 146 -9.23 10.11 -15.11
N VAL A 147 -8.62 9.66 -16.20
CA VAL A 147 -9.23 8.70 -17.14
C VAL A 147 -8.34 7.49 -17.28
N LYS A 148 -8.93 6.31 -17.10
CA LYS A 148 -8.24 5.03 -17.29
C LYS A 148 -8.75 4.29 -18.50
N LYS A 149 -7.89 4.06 -19.49
CA LYS A 149 -8.20 3.21 -20.65
C LYS A 149 -8.14 1.74 -20.28
N LEU A 150 -9.19 1.01 -20.58
CA LEU A 150 -9.31 -0.43 -20.39
C LEU A 150 -9.73 -1.09 -21.71
N GLY A 151 -9.01 -2.09 -22.17
CA GLY A 151 -9.44 -2.90 -23.31
C GLY A 151 -10.83 -3.49 -23.07
N LYS A 152 -11.70 -3.45 -24.07
CA LYS A 152 -13.01 -4.09 -24.01
C LYS A 152 -12.88 -5.61 -23.90
N VAL A 153 -13.82 -6.24 -23.25
CA VAL A 153 -13.91 -7.68 -23.13
C VAL A 153 -14.79 -8.20 -24.28
N PRO A 154 -14.32 -9.15 -25.11
CA PRO A 154 -15.13 -9.74 -26.15
C PRO A 154 -16.30 -10.55 -25.57
N ASP A 155 -17.37 -10.70 -26.36
CA ASP A 155 -18.45 -11.63 -26.01
C ASP A 155 -17.93 -13.06 -25.99
N GLY A 156 -18.32 -13.81 -24.98
CA GLY A 156 -17.76 -15.10 -24.65
C GLY A 156 -16.46 -15.03 -23.80
N GLY A 157 -15.95 -13.83 -23.51
CA GLY A 157 -14.74 -13.62 -22.74
C GLY A 157 -13.47 -13.53 -23.57
N GLY A 158 -12.39 -13.05 -22.98
CA GLY A 158 -11.08 -12.93 -23.59
C GLY A 158 -10.12 -14.03 -23.13
N TRP A 159 -8.81 -13.77 -23.27
CA TRP A 159 -7.76 -14.72 -22.91
C TRP A 159 -7.81 -15.22 -21.45
N ARG A 160 -8.45 -14.48 -20.53
CA ARG A 160 -8.63 -14.93 -19.15
C ARG A 160 -9.68 -16.03 -19.00
N VAL A 161 -10.58 -16.17 -19.98
CA VAL A 161 -11.58 -17.26 -20.03
C VAL A 161 -10.99 -18.45 -20.81
N HIS A 162 -10.37 -18.18 -21.97
CA HIS A 162 -9.97 -19.22 -22.91
C HIS A 162 -8.51 -19.64 -22.83
N GLY A 163 -7.68 -18.93 -22.04
CA GLY A 163 -6.25 -19.13 -21.98
C GLY A 163 -5.47 -18.27 -22.99
N ARG A 164 -4.16 -18.13 -22.76
CA ARG A 164 -3.27 -17.40 -23.67
C ARG A 164 -3.05 -18.23 -24.93
N GLY A 165 -3.13 -17.58 -26.09
CA GLY A 165 -2.92 -18.23 -27.40
C GLY A 165 -4.19 -18.71 -28.08
N VAL A 166 -5.32 -18.74 -27.38
CA VAL A 166 -6.62 -18.93 -27.99
C VAL A 166 -7.13 -17.56 -28.43
N ASP A 167 -7.24 -17.34 -29.73
CA ASP A 167 -7.80 -16.10 -30.30
C ASP A 167 -9.31 -16.30 -30.53
N PRO A 168 -10.18 -15.67 -29.70
CA PRO A 168 -11.62 -15.75 -29.90
C PRO A 168 -12.11 -14.88 -31.08
N GLY A 169 -11.27 -14.63 -32.06
CA GLY A 169 -11.48 -13.77 -33.21
C GLY A 169 -10.89 -12.39 -33.01
N ARG A 170 -9.88 -12.04 -33.82
CA ARG A 170 -9.16 -10.76 -33.85
C ARG A 170 -10.06 -9.56 -34.22
N ARG A 171 -11.10 -9.27 -33.46
CA ARG A 171 -11.77 -7.98 -33.55
C ARG A 171 -11.14 -7.03 -32.55
N THR A 172 -10.55 -5.97 -33.03
CA THR A 172 -10.08 -4.85 -32.19
C THR A 172 -11.31 -4.19 -31.59
N LEU A 173 -11.72 -4.64 -30.40
CA LEU A 173 -12.95 -4.19 -29.75
C LEU A 173 -12.84 -2.74 -29.24
N GLY A 174 -11.65 -2.14 -29.32
CA GLY A 174 -11.40 -0.81 -28.82
C GLY A 174 -11.29 -0.75 -27.28
N TRP A 175 -11.57 0.42 -26.74
CA TRP A 175 -11.33 0.75 -25.34
C TRP A 175 -12.58 1.27 -24.67
N ASP A 176 -12.73 0.98 -23.38
CA ASP A 176 -13.55 1.76 -22.46
C ASP A 176 -12.67 2.82 -21.80
N TYR A 177 -13.20 4.00 -21.69
CA TYR A 177 -12.58 5.12 -20.99
C TYR A 177 -13.28 5.28 -19.65
N VAL A 178 -12.64 4.77 -18.61
CA VAL A 178 -13.22 4.87 -17.26
C VAL A 178 -12.78 6.18 -16.66
N HIS A 179 -13.72 7.12 -16.63
CA HIS A 179 -13.55 8.41 -15.96
C HIS A 179 -13.76 8.22 -14.48
N VAL A 180 -12.87 8.78 -13.68
CA VAL A 180 -12.90 8.67 -12.22
C VAL A 180 -12.79 10.03 -11.56
N ALA A 181 -13.53 10.21 -10.48
CA ALA A 181 -13.50 11.39 -9.63
C ALA A 181 -13.38 10.93 -8.17
N VAL A 182 -12.35 11.38 -7.46
CA VAL A 182 -12.08 10.96 -6.09
C VAL A 182 -11.90 12.19 -5.20
N ASP A 183 -12.70 12.30 -4.17
CA ASP A 183 -12.55 13.39 -3.20
C ASP A 183 -11.27 13.23 -2.36
N ASP A 184 -10.56 14.32 -2.22
CA ASP A 184 -9.25 14.35 -1.53
C ASP A 184 -9.35 13.98 -0.06
N ARG A 185 -10.38 14.43 0.64
CA ARG A 185 -10.56 14.24 2.08
C ARG A 185 -11.14 12.87 2.40
N THR A 186 -12.31 12.56 1.83
CA THR A 186 -13.07 11.36 2.16
C THR A 186 -12.58 10.11 1.46
N ARG A 187 -11.97 10.24 0.28
CA ARG A 187 -11.69 9.15 -0.68
C ARG A 187 -12.94 8.58 -1.34
N ILE A 188 -14.10 9.20 -1.16
CA ILE A 188 -15.31 8.82 -1.90
C ILE A 188 -15.01 8.95 -3.38
N ALA A 189 -15.43 7.96 -4.15
CA ALA A 189 -15.15 7.87 -5.56
C ALA A 189 -16.43 7.73 -6.37
N TYR A 190 -16.48 8.44 -7.48
CA TYR A 190 -17.47 8.30 -8.55
C TYR A 190 -16.74 7.88 -9.82
N ALA A 191 -17.32 7.02 -10.63
CA ALA A 191 -16.73 6.62 -11.91
C ALA A 191 -17.78 6.20 -12.93
N GLU A 192 -17.45 6.42 -14.21
CA GLU A 192 -18.26 6.01 -15.36
C GLU A 192 -17.37 5.39 -16.45
N ALA A 193 -17.85 4.35 -17.11
CA ALA A 193 -17.24 3.83 -18.32
C ALA A 193 -17.88 4.51 -19.54
N LEU A 194 -17.12 5.35 -20.23
CA LEU A 194 -17.56 6.17 -21.35
C LEU A 194 -16.85 5.77 -22.65
N SER A 195 -17.31 6.33 -23.77
CA SER A 195 -16.84 5.98 -25.12
C SER A 195 -15.48 6.58 -25.48
N ASP A 196 -15.12 7.71 -24.86
CA ASP A 196 -13.91 8.45 -25.18
C ASP A 196 -13.45 9.35 -24.02
N GLU A 197 -12.32 10.06 -24.21
CA GLU A 197 -11.75 11.04 -23.29
C GLU A 197 -11.74 12.47 -23.89
N LYS A 198 -12.69 12.75 -24.80
CA LYS A 198 -12.80 14.07 -25.44
C LYS A 198 -13.35 15.11 -24.47
N GLY A 199 -13.14 16.39 -24.81
CA GLY A 199 -13.56 17.51 -23.99
C GLY A 199 -15.04 17.51 -23.56
N PRO A 200 -15.98 17.38 -24.49
CA PRO A 200 -17.40 17.31 -24.13
C PRO A 200 -17.73 16.14 -23.19
N THR A 201 -17.12 14.97 -23.43
CA THR A 201 -17.31 13.78 -22.60
C THR A 201 -16.77 14.00 -21.18
N CYS A 202 -15.56 14.56 -21.06
CA CYS A 202 -14.96 14.91 -19.76
C CYS A 202 -15.77 15.97 -19.03
N ALA A 203 -16.29 16.98 -19.74
CA ALA A 203 -17.14 18.03 -19.20
C ALA A 203 -18.46 17.47 -18.65
N GLY A 204 -19.15 16.66 -19.44
CA GLY A 204 -20.37 15.98 -19.02
C GLY A 204 -20.14 15.06 -17.82
N PHE A 205 -19.01 14.33 -17.78
CA PHE A 205 -18.63 13.53 -16.63
C PHE A 205 -18.45 14.38 -15.36
N LEU A 206 -17.72 15.51 -15.44
CA LEU A 206 -17.51 16.40 -14.29
C LEU A 206 -18.85 16.94 -13.75
N HIS A 207 -19.75 17.35 -14.66
CA HIS A 207 -21.08 17.82 -14.27
C HIS A 207 -21.85 16.76 -13.47
N ARG A 208 -21.96 15.53 -13.99
CA ARG A 208 -22.65 14.42 -13.32
C ARG A 208 -21.96 14.02 -12.02
N ALA A 209 -20.62 14.02 -11.98
CA ALA A 209 -19.87 13.75 -10.76
C ALA A 209 -20.16 14.79 -9.68
N ALA A 210 -20.11 16.09 -10.00
CA ALA A 210 -20.41 17.16 -9.06
C ALA A 210 -21.84 17.07 -8.53
N GLN A 211 -22.81 16.83 -9.42
CA GLN A 211 -24.20 16.63 -9.04
C GLN A 211 -24.36 15.42 -8.11
N TRP A 212 -23.75 14.28 -8.44
CA TRP A 212 -23.80 13.07 -7.62
C TRP A 212 -23.19 13.30 -6.21
N PHE A 213 -22.06 14.01 -6.12
CA PHE A 213 -21.45 14.35 -4.82
C PHE A 213 -22.38 15.25 -3.99
N HIS A 214 -23.05 16.19 -4.63
CA HIS A 214 -24.04 17.05 -3.97
C HIS A 214 -25.26 16.26 -3.50
N ASP A 215 -25.92 15.54 -4.40
CA ASP A 215 -27.22 14.88 -4.14
C ASP A 215 -27.08 13.71 -3.15
N MET A 216 -26.02 12.91 -3.28
CA MET A 216 -25.82 11.72 -2.45
C MET A 216 -25.11 12.00 -1.13
N HIS A 217 -24.33 13.07 -1.05
CA HIS A 217 -23.42 13.29 0.09
C HIS A 217 -23.47 14.71 0.66
N GLY A 218 -24.23 15.63 0.07
CA GLY A 218 -24.24 17.04 0.47
C GLY A 218 -22.90 17.76 0.25
N VAL A 219 -22.06 17.23 -0.64
CA VAL A 219 -20.69 17.74 -0.86
C VAL A 219 -20.65 18.62 -2.11
N THR A 220 -20.36 19.91 -1.91
CA THR A 220 -20.11 20.86 -3.01
C THR A 220 -18.63 20.85 -3.39
N ILE A 221 -18.33 20.73 -4.68
CA ILE A 221 -16.96 20.67 -5.18
C ILE A 221 -16.41 22.07 -5.41
N GLU A 222 -15.34 22.44 -4.70
CA GLU A 222 -14.68 23.76 -4.84
C GLU A 222 -13.57 23.75 -5.90
N ARG A 223 -12.83 22.64 -6.02
CA ARG A 223 -11.67 22.54 -6.93
C ARG A 223 -11.59 21.20 -7.59
N VAL A 224 -11.13 21.17 -8.82
CA VAL A 224 -10.81 19.94 -9.56
C VAL A 224 -9.31 19.90 -9.91
N LEU A 225 -8.67 18.76 -9.64
CA LEU A 225 -7.29 18.49 -10.03
C LEU A 225 -7.24 17.45 -11.14
N THR A 226 -6.63 17.83 -12.27
CA THR A 226 -6.41 16.96 -13.42
C THR A 226 -4.93 16.93 -13.80
N ASP A 227 -4.57 16.07 -14.72
CA ASP A 227 -3.30 16.17 -15.42
C ASP A 227 -3.26 17.40 -16.34
N ASN A 228 -2.16 17.56 -17.11
CA ASN A 228 -1.97 18.67 -18.02
C ASN A 228 -2.49 18.41 -19.45
N ALA A 229 -3.34 17.41 -19.66
CA ALA A 229 -3.87 17.12 -20.98
C ALA A 229 -4.63 18.33 -21.59
N LYS A 230 -4.53 18.47 -22.91
CA LYS A 230 -5.21 19.57 -23.62
C LYS A 230 -6.71 19.58 -23.40
N THR A 231 -7.32 18.40 -23.23
CA THR A 231 -8.73 18.21 -22.88
C THR A 231 -9.15 18.99 -21.62
N TYR A 232 -8.30 19.05 -20.62
CA TYR A 232 -8.59 19.78 -19.37
C TYR A 232 -8.11 21.24 -19.40
N ARG A 233 -7.04 21.50 -20.12
CA ARG A 233 -6.44 22.85 -20.12
C ARG A 233 -7.11 23.80 -21.10
N LEU A 234 -7.43 23.34 -22.29
CA LEU A 234 -7.78 24.20 -23.45
C LEU A 234 -9.20 23.98 -23.97
N ASN A 235 -9.88 22.90 -23.56
CA ASN A 235 -11.18 22.59 -24.08
C ASN A 235 -12.25 23.55 -23.52
N ARG A 236 -13.07 24.12 -24.41
CA ARG A 236 -14.08 25.13 -24.08
C ARG A 236 -15.20 24.58 -23.21
N GLU A 237 -15.68 23.38 -23.50
CA GLU A 237 -16.77 22.72 -22.76
C GLU A 237 -16.35 22.40 -21.33
N TRP A 238 -15.11 21.89 -21.14
CA TRP A 238 -14.55 21.67 -19.80
C TRP A 238 -14.45 22.98 -19.01
N ILE A 239 -13.96 24.03 -19.64
CA ILE A 239 -13.85 25.37 -19.03
C ILE A 239 -15.24 25.91 -18.65
N ALA A 240 -16.20 25.79 -19.55
CA ALA A 240 -17.58 26.27 -19.35
C ALA A 240 -18.25 25.55 -18.17
N VAL A 241 -18.13 24.21 -18.08
CA VAL A 241 -18.71 23.43 -16.96
C VAL A 241 -18.04 23.81 -15.64
N CYS A 242 -16.71 23.95 -15.59
CA CYS A 242 -16.03 24.39 -14.38
C CYS A 242 -16.49 25.79 -13.95
N SER A 243 -16.69 26.70 -14.90
CA SER A 243 -17.19 28.05 -14.62
C SER A 243 -18.64 28.05 -14.14
N ALA A 244 -19.51 27.29 -14.79
CA ALA A 244 -20.94 27.18 -14.42
C ALA A 244 -21.16 26.57 -13.02
N LEU A 245 -20.27 25.67 -12.61
CA LEU A 245 -20.28 25.02 -11.29
C LEU A 245 -19.41 25.76 -10.25
N GLU A 246 -18.81 26.90 -10.62
CA GLU A 246 -17.87 27.67 -9.76
C GLU A 246 -16.67 26.85 -9.28
N ILE A 247 -16.27 25.82 -10.03
CA ILE A 247 -15.17 24.91 -9.70
C ILE A 247 -13.83 25.50 -10.18
N GLN A 248 -12.90 25.71 -9.27
CA GLN A 248 -11.55 26.14 -9.61
C GLN A 248 -10.73 25.01 -10.23
N ARG A 249 -10.16 25.23 -11.40
CA ARG A 249 -9.29 24.28 -12.07
C ARG A 249 -7.89 24.28 -11.48
N ARG A 250 -7.35 23.10 -11.17
CA ARG A 250 -5.98 22.87 -10.73
C ARG A 250 -5.36 21.80 -11.62
N PHE A 251 -4.06 21.90 -11.84
CA PHE A 251 -3.31 20.97 -12.68
C PHE A 251 -2.13 20.40 -11.92
N THR A 252 -1.78 19.16 -12.24
CA THR A 252 -0.57 18.55 -11.71
C THR A 252 0.66 19.36 -12.11
N LYS A 253 1.67 19.39 -11.23
CA LYS A 253 2.95 20.00 -11.60
C LYS A 253 3.58 19.20 -12.75
N PRO A 254 4.19 19.86 -13.75
CA PRO A 254 4.89 19.17 -14.80
C PRO A 254 5.88 18.15 -14.24
N ARG A 255 5.94 16.97 -14.84
CA ARG A 255 6.77 15.82 -14.41
C ARG A 255 6.56 15.36 -12.94
N CYS A 256 5.41 15.71 -12.35
CA CYS A 256 5.06 15.32 -10.98
C CYS A 256 3.70 14.58 -10.94
N PRO A 257 3.57 13.40 -11.57
CA PRO A 257 2.31 12.65 -11.64
C PRO A 257 1.77 12.29 -10.26
N TRP A 258 2.63 12.07 -9.27
CA TRP A 258 2.24 11.77 -7.89
C TRP A 258 1.32 12.82 -7.24
N THR A 259 1.19 14.03 -7.82
CA THR A 259 0.25 15.04 -7.33
C THR A 259 -1.21 14.61 -7.55
N ASN A 260 -1.51 13.75 -8.55
CA ASN A 260 -2.81 13.11 -8.75
C ASN A 260 -2.88 11.69 -8.14
N GLY A 261 -2.01 11.41 -7.17
CA GLY A 261 -1.82 10.07 -6.61
C GLY A 261 -3.07 9.43 -6.00
N LYS A 262 -4.13 10.20 -5.70
CA LYS A 262 -5.38 9.65 -5.16
C LYS A 262 -6.22 9.02 -6.26
N ALA A 263 -6.36 9.67 -7.41
CA ALA A 263 -7.00 9.08 -8.58
C ALA A 263 -6.18 7.88 -9.12
N GLU A 264 -4.84 7.98 -9.17
CA GLU A 264 -3.98 6.87 -9.56
C GLU A 264 -4.13 5.66 -8.62
N ARG A 265 -4.19 5.90 -7.31
CA ARG A 265 -4.41 4.84 -6.32
C ARG A 265 -5.79 4.21 -6.46
N PHE A 266 -6.81 5.02 -6.69
CA PHE A 266 -8.15 4.52 -6.96
C PHE A 266 -8.18 3.69 -8.25
N ASN A 267 -7.57 4.15 -9.34
CA ASN A 267 -7.46 3.43 -10.60
C ASN A 267 -6.81 2.05 -10.42
N ARG A 268 -5.78 1.93 -9.57
CA ARG A 268 -5.20 0.63 -9.24
C ARG A 268 -6.19 -0.27 -8.51
N THR A 269 -6.94 0.26 -7.56
CA THR A 269 -7.97 -0.48 -6.83
C THR A 269 -9.10 -0.91 -7.78
N LEU A 270 -9.58 0.00 -8.62
CA LEU A 270 -10.58 -0.26 -9.64
C LEU A 270 -10.14 -1.38 -10.61
N GLN A 271 -8.88 -1.34 -11.08
CA GLN A 271 -8.35 -2.40 -11.92
C GLN A 271 -8.33 -3.75 -11.21
N ASN A 272 -7.85 -3.81 -9.98
CA ASN A 272 -7.68 -5.07 -9.25
C ASN A 272 -8.99 -5.65 -8.73
N GLU A 273 -9.90 -4.81 -8.26
CA GLU A 273 -11.08 -5.23 -7.53
C GLU A 273 -12.39 -5.15 -8.35
N TRP A 274 -12.33 -4.60 -9.56
CA TRP A 274 -13.42 -4.58 -10.52
C TRP A 274 -12.98 -5.04 -11.90
N ALA A 275 -12.14 -4.29 -12.62
CA ALA A 275 -11.88 -4.52 -14.04
C ALA A 275 -11.29 -5.91 -14.32
N TYR A 276 -10.47 -6.42 -13.41
CA TYR A 276 -9.78 -7.71 -13.50
C TYR A 276 -10.04 -8.64 -12.31
N ALA A 277 -11.10 -8.37 -11.54
CA ALA A 277 -11.45 -9.18 -10.36
C ALA A 277 -11.85 -10.62 -10.71
N LYS A 278 -12.40 -10.82 -11.91
CA LYS A 278 -12.74 -12.15 -12.46
C LYS A 278 -12.56 -12.18 -13.96
N ALA A 279 -12.69 -13.34 -14.56
CA ALA A 279 -12.75 -13.53 -15.99
C ALA A 279 -14.17 -13.19 -16.49
N TRP A 280 -14.35 -11.97 -16.98
CA TRP A 280 -15.62 -11.48 -17.50
C TRP A 280 -15.96 -12.16 -18.83
N LEU A 281 -17.24 -12.51 -19.04
CA LEU A 281 -17.73 -13.11 -20.26
C LEU A 281 -18.13 -12.08 -21.33
N SER A 282 -18.32 -10.81 -20.93
CA SER A 282 -18.59 -9.72 -21.87
C SER A 282 -18.22 -8.36 -21.27
N ASN A 283 -18.07 -7.37 -22.14
CA ASN A 283 -17.85 -5.99 -21.70
C ASN A 283 -19.08 -5.42 -20.98
N ARG A 284 -20.26 -5.81 -21.41
CA ARG A 284 -21.54 -5.43 -20.79
C ARG A 284 -21.60 -5.91 -19.32
N GLU A 285 -21.25 -7.16 -19.07
CA GLU A 285 -21.21 -7.72 -17.73
C GLU A 285 -20.22 -6.94 -16.81
N ARG A 286 -19.01 -6.67 -17.33
CA ARG A 286 -18.00 -5.89 -16.60
C ARG A 286 -18.52 -4.50 -16.25
N THR A 287 -19.08 -3.78 -17.24
CA THR A 287 -19.55 -2.41 -17.07
C THR A 287 -20.72 -2.35 -16.09
N ALA A 288 -21.67 -3.27 -16.19
CA ALA A 288 -22.81 -3.36 -15.27
C ALA A 288 -22.38 -3.55 -13.80
N ALA A 289 -21.27 -4.26 -13.57
CA ALA A 289 -20.74 -4.48 -12.22
C ALA A 289 -20.03 -3.24 -11.61
N LEU A 290 -19.83 -2.15 -12.36
CA LEU A 290 -19.13 -0.94 -11.86
C LEU A 290 -19.89 -0.28 -10.71
N THR A 291 -21.18 -0.16 -10.81
CA THR A 291 -22.02 0.47 -9.76
C THR A 291 -21.94 -0.27 -8.44
N ALA A 292 -22.06 -1.59 -8.46
CA ALA A 292 -21.93 -2.40 -7.26
C ALA A 292 -20.50 -2.35 -6.66
N PHE A 293 -19.47 -2.26 -7.50
CA PHE A 293 -18.10 -2.02 -7.03
C PHE A 293 -17.96 -0.67 -6.33
N LEU A 294 -18.50 0.41 -6.91
CA LEU A 294 -18.43 1.76 -6.33
C LEU A 294 -19.19 1.84 -5.01
N ASP A 295 -20.38 1.23 -4.92
CA ASP A 295 -21.11 1.15 -3.66
C ASP A 295 -20.25 0.46 -2.57
N ARG A 296 -19.74 -0.75 -2.85
CA ARG A 296 -18.87 -1.47 -1.92
C ARG A 296 -17.61 -0.68 -1.56
N TYR A 297 -16.98 -0.03 -2.54
CA TYR A 297 -15.78 0.80 -2.33
C TYR A 297 -16.05 1.93 -1.37
N ASN A 298 -17.14 2.67 -1.58
CA ASN A 298 -17.47 3.85 -0.80
C ASN A 298 -18.00 3.52 0.60
N THR A 299 -18.78 2.42 0.74
CA THR A 299 -19.55 2.15 1.97
C THR A 299 -18.98 1.05 2.85
N ARG A 300 -18.23 0.08 2.29
CA ARG A 300 -17.81 -1.14 3.02
C ARG A 300 -16.33 -1.40 3.00
N ARG A 301 -15.63 -0.98 1.94
CA ARG A 301 -14.21 -1.28 1.78
C ARG A 301 -13.35 -0.50 2.76
N GLY A 302 -12.61 -1.21 3.61
CA GLY A 302 -11.64 -0.60 4.51
C GLY A 302 -10.43 -0.01 3.78
N HIS A 303 -10.04 1.21 4.13
CA HIS A 303 -8.89 1.91 3.59
C HIS A 303 -7.78 2.05 4.62
N SER A 304 -6.57 1.61 4.30
CA SER A 304 -5.41 1.76 5.19
C SER A 304 -5.14 3.22 5.56
N ALA A 305 -5.34 4.15 4.60
CA ALA A 305 -5.19 5.59 4.85
C ALA A 305 -6.27 6.18 5.78
N LEU A 306 -7.37 5.47 5.99
CA LEU A 306 -8.51 5.87 6.82
C LEU A 306 -8.60 5.02 8.11
N GLY A 307 -7.51 4.39 8.51
CA GLY A 307 -7.49 3.52 9.68
C GLY A 307 -8.36 2.27 9.54
N GLY A 308 -8.48 1.73 8.32
CA GLY A 308 -9.30 0.55 8.01
C GLY A 308 -10.79 0.84 7.83
N ARG A 309 -11.22 2.09 7.93
CA ARG A 309 -12.63 2.50 7.74
C ARG A 309 -12.96 2.77 6.27
N PRO A 310 -14.24 2.65 5.85
CA PRO A 310 -14.66 2.99 4.49
C PRO A 310 -14.68 4.51 4.25
N PRO A 311 -14.60 4.96 2.97
CA PRO A 311 -14.64 6.38 2.60
C PRO A 311 -15.79 7.18 3.20
N ILE A 312 -17.01 6.63 3.20
CA ILE A 312 -18.21 7.29 3.73
C ILE A 312 -18.08 7.69 5.20
N SER A 313 -17.26 6.99 5.97
CA SER A 313 -17.06 7.30 7.40
C SER A 313 -16.41 8.67 7.66
N ARG A 314 -15.94 9.34 6.61
CA ARG A 314 -15.32 10.68 6.70
C ARG A 314 -16.21 11.83 6.28
N LEU A 315 -17.45 11.59 5.93
CA LEU A 315 -18.42 12.66 5.67
C LEU A 315 -18.86 13.35 6.97
N ALA A 316 -18.97 12.60 8.04
CA ALA A 316 -19.46 13.07 9.35
C ALA A 316 -18.32 13.46 10.33
N ALA A 317 -17.07 13.59 9.84
CA ALA A 317 -15.91 13.85 10.69
C ALA A 317 -15.31 15.24 10.44
#